data_66ad2b1a6a6ca86620708060984d06e7
#
_entry.id   66ad2b1a6a6ca86620708060984d06e7
#
_cell.length_a   1.000
_cell.length_b   1.000
_cell.length_c   1.000
_cell.angle_alpha   90.00
_cell.angle_beta   90.00
_cell.angle_gamma   90.00
#
_symmetry.space_group_name_H-M   'P 1'
#
loop_
_entity.id
_entity.type
_entity.pdbx_description
1 polymer ?
#
loop_
_entity_poly.entity_id
_entity_poly.type
_entity_poly.pdbx_seq_one_letter_code
_entity_poly.pdbx_strand_id
1 'polypeptide(L)'
;MTTFAITPPAIPSLAIAGSSERFPLRRVFCVGRNYAAHAREMGNDPDREPPFFFTKPADAVVPAAGTLPYPPATRDMHHEIEMVVALGKGGANVAAADALSLVWGYGVGIDLTRRDLQAVAKEMSRPWDVAKGFDASAPCSELHPVAQVGHPSGARIWLEVNGTVKQDGNLDEMIWPVADVIAHLSRYVTLMPGDLIFTGTPSGVGPLSPGDRVRGGLDGVTGFQLEVGPAPAA
;
A
#
# COMPACT_ATOMS: atom_id res chain seq x y z
N MET A 1 -6.75 -13.50 -33.30
CA MET A 1 -5.70 -13.27 -32.26
C MET A 1 -5.18 -11.87 -32.45
N THR A 2 -5.04 -11.09 -31.36
CA THR A 2 -4.46 -9.74 -31.44
C THR A 2 -2.94 -9.88 -31.60
N THR A 3 -2.36 -9.20 -32.59
CA THR A 3 -0.91 -9.12 -32.82
C THR A 3 -0.40 -7.83 -32.18
N PHE A 4 0.72 -7.91 -31.45
CA PHE A 4 1.34 -6.74 -30.80
C PHE A 4 2.63 -6.35 -31.53
N ALA A 5 2.94 -5.08 -31.57
CA ALA A 5 4.16 -4.56 -32.21
C ALA A 5 5.43 -4.92 -31.40
N ILE A 6 5.31 -5.14 -30.10
CA ILE A 6 6.36 -5.59 -29.18
C ILE A 6 5.80 -6.71 -28.30
N THR A 7 6.66 -7.48 -27.66
CA THR A 7 6.22 -8.45 -26.67
C THR A 7 5.46 -7.76 -25.53
N PRO A 8 4.20 -8.14 -25.23
CA PRO A 8 3.46 -7.55 -24.13
C PRO A 8 4.22 -7.74 -22.79
N PRO A 9 4.20 -6.73 -21.92
CA PRO A 9 4.76 -6.90 -20.57
C PRO A 9 4.00 -7.99 -19.81
N ALA A 10 4.69 -8.65 -18.89
CA ALA A 10 4.04 -9.58 -17.98
C ALA A 10 2.97 -8.86 -17.14
N ILE A 11 1.87 -9.56 -16.84
CA ILE A 11 0.86 -9.03 -15.93
C ILE A 11 1.44 -9.00 -14.51
N PRO A 12 1.52 -7.81 -13.85
CA PRO A 12 1.93 -7.74 -12.45
C PRO A 12 1.02 -8.61 -11.59
N SER A 13 1.59 -9.28 -10.59
CA SER A 13 0.80 -10.20 -9.76
C SER A 13 1.46 -10.44 -8.41
N LEU A 14 0.66 -10.74 -7.38
CA LEU A 14 1.11 -11.15 -6.06
C LEU A 14 0.92 -12.66 -5.85
N ALA A 15 1.77 -13.25 -5.01
CA ALA A 15 1.58 -14.61 -4.52
C ALA A 15 0.31 -14.69 -3.65
N ILE A 16 -0.29 -15.88 -3.63
CA ILE A 16 -1.43 -16.21 -2.78
C ILE A 16 -0.95 -17.23 -1.74
N ALA A 17 -1.21 -16.96 -0.47
CA ALA A 17 -0.84 -17.85 0.62
C ALA A 17 -1.40 -19.26 0.42
N GLY A 18 -0.52 -20.26 0.47
CA GLY A 18 -0.90 -21.67 0.32
C GLY A 18 -1.32 -22.09 -1.08
N SER A 19 -1.06 -21.28 -2.12
CA SER A 19 -1.44 -21.60 -3.51
C SER A 19 -0.27 -21.40 -4.48
N SER A 20 -0.27 -22.16 -5.57
CA SER A 20 0.60 -21.92 -6.73
C SER A 20 0.01 -20.88 -7.70
N GLU A 21 -1.23 -20.50 -7.52
CA GLU A 21 -1.87 -19.44 -8.30
C GLU A 21 -1.37 -18.05 -7.87
N ARG A 22 -1.57 -17.07 -8.73
CA ARG A 22 -1.19 -15.68 -8.46
C ARG A 22 -2.39 -14.77 -8.65
N PHE A 23 -2.48 -13.75 -7.80
CA PHE A 23 -3.49 -12.72 -7.91
C PHE A 23 -3.03 -11.66 -8.92
N PRO A 24 -3.71 -11.48 -10.08
CA PRO A 24 -3.33 -10.50 -11.09
C PRO A 24 -3.66 -9.08 -10.62
N LEU A 25 -2.78 -8.12 -10.92
CA LEU A 25 -2.94 -6.73 -10.52
C LEU A 25 -3.39 -5.88 -11.69
N ARG A 26 -4.36 -5.00 -11.43
CA ARG A 26 -4.89 -4.04 -12.39
C ARG A 26 -4.49 -2.61 -12.07
N ARG A 27 -4.83 -2.11 -10.90
CA ARG A 27 -4.52 -0.77 -10.41
C ARG A 27 -4.18 -0.82 -8.93
N VAL A 28 -3.43 0.17 -8.47
CA VAL A 28 -3.13 0.35 -7.04
C VAL A 28 -3.63 1.73 -6.63
N PHE A 29 -4.55 1.75 -5.70
CA PHE A 29 -5.03 2.95 -5.03
C PHE A 29 -4.44 3.03 -3.62
N CYS A 30 -4.11 4.23 -3.18
CA CYS A 30 -3.60 4.47 -1.84
C CYS A 30 -4.46 5.54 -1.17
N VAL A 31 -4.74 5.35 0.12
CA VAL A 31 -5.53 6.30 0.92
C VAL A 31 -4.57 7.20 1.69
N GLY A 32 -4.66 8.50 1.45
CA GLY A 32 -3.87 9.45 2.23
C GLY A 32 -4.52 9.76 3.58
N ARG A 33 -3.72 9.79 4.65
CA ARG A 33 -4.11 10.28 5.99
C ARG A 33 -5.27 9.52 6.64
N ASN A 34 -5.22 8.20 6.65
CA ASN A 34 -6.30 7.37 7.19
C ASN A 34 -6.13 6.98 8.67
N TYR A 35 -5.12 7.48 9.36
CA TYR A 35 -4.93 7.29 10.81
C TYR A 35 -4.84 8.65 11.49
N ALA A 36 -5.66 8.87 12.54
CA ALA A 36 -5.77 10.16 13.20
C ALA A 36 -4.44 10.65 13.79
N ALA A 37 -3.66 9.74 14.39
CA ALA A 37 -2.35 10.07 14.94
C ALA A 37 -1.37 10.50 13.84
N HIS A 38 -1.33 9.78 12.72
CA HIS A 38 -0.49 10.13 11.57
C HIS A 38 -0.94 11.45 10.91
N ALA A 39 -2.25 11.70 10.79
CA ALA A 39 -2.76 12.96 10.25
C ALA A 39 -2.29 14.16 11.10
N ARG A 40 -2.32 14.06 12.44
CA ARG A 40 -1.81 15.08 13.35
C ARG A 40 -0.29 15.25 13.26
N GLU A 41 0.47 14.15 13.17
CA GLU A 41 1.93 14.17 12.95
C GLU A 41 2.32 14.97 11.71
N MET A 42 1.48 14.88 10.66
CA MET A 42 1.64 15.61 9.40
C MET A 42 1.02 17.03 9.40
N GLY A 43 0.52 17.50 10.55
CA GLY A 43 -0.03 18.85 10.72
C GLY A 43 -1.44 19.06 10.16
N ASN A 44 -2.25 17.98 10.04
CA ASN A 44 -3.61 18.05 9.51
C ASN A 44 -4.66 17.72 10.58
N ASP A 45 -5.91 18.17 10.36
CA ASP A 45 -7.07 17.85 11.19
C ASP A 45 -7.78 16.61 10.62
N PRO A 46 -7.73 15.44 11.31
CA PRO A 46 -8.30 14.20 10.80
C PRO A 46 -9.85 14.24 10.70
N ASP A 47 -10.52 15.12 11.45
CA ASP A 47 -11.96 15.07 11.63
C ASP A 47 -12.75 15.87 10.57
N ARG A 48 -12.09 16.51 9.61
CA ARG A 48 -12.72 17.45 8.68
C ARG A 48 -12.65 17.13 7.21
N GLU A 49 -11.81 16.19 6.78
CA GLU A 49 -11.60 15.92 5.37
C GLU A 49 -12.07 14.51 4.98
N PRO A 50 -12.79 14.36 3.84
CA PRO A 50 -13.03 13.04 3.26
C PRO A 50 -11.70 12.39 2.85
N PRO A 51 -11.66 11.05 2.72
CA PRO A 51 -10.44 10.37 2.29
C PRO A 51 -10.04 10.87 0.90
N PHE A 52 -8.77 11.18 0.71
CA PHE A 52 -8.24 11.44 -0.62
C PHE A 52 -7.42 10.26 -1.10
N PHE A 53 -7.36 10.11 -2.42
CA PHE A 53 -6.73 8.98 -3.05
C PHE A 53 -5.63 9.43 -4.00
N PHE A 54 -4.56 8.66 -4.06
CA PHE A 54 -3.55 8.71 -5.10
C PHE A 54 -3.28 7.30 -5.61
N THR A 55 -2.47 7.16 -6.64
CA THR A 55 -2.21 5.86 -7.26
C THR A 55 -0.72 5.55 -7.30
N LYS A 56 -0.42 4.25 -7.33
CA LYS A 56 0.88 3.73 -7.75
C LYS A 56 0.68 2.89 -9.01
N PRO A 57 1.68 2.80 -9.91
CA PRO A 57 1.63 1.86 -11.02
C PRO A 57 1.50 0.42 -10.51
N ALA A 58 0.77 -0.42 -11.23
CA ALA A 58 0.61 -1.82 -10.82
C ALA A 58 1.94 -2.60 -10.84
N ASP A 59 2.85 -2.23 -11.72
CA ASP A 59 4.20 -2.79 -11.84
C ASP A 59 5.19 -2.27 -10.79
N ALA A 60 4.81 -1.23 -10.02
CA ALA A 60 5.54 -0.83 -8.83
C ALA A 60 5.36 -1.80 -7.65
N VAL A 61 4.38 -2.71 -7.72
CA VAL A 61 4.16 -3.74 -6.70
C VAL A 61 5.15 -4.86 -6.90
N VAL A 62 5.95 -5.11 -5.87
CA VAL A 62 6.95 -6.19 -5.85
C VAL A 62 6.77 -7.04 -4.58
N PRO A 63 7.27 -8.28 -4.53
CA PRO A 63 7.28 -9.05 -3.30
C PRO A 63 8.04 -8.33 -2.18
N ALA A 64 7.47 -8.25 -0.98
CA ALA A 64 8.14 -7.73 0.22
C ALA A 64 9.11 -8.78 0.78
N ALA A 65 10.12 -9.16 -0.01
CA ALA A 65 11.09 -10.19 0.33
C ALA A 65 12.43 -9.94 -0.38
N GLY A 66 13.51 -10.47 0.16
CA GLY A 66 14.84 -10.33 -0.43
C GLY A 66 15.36 -8.90 -0.36
N THR A 67 16.01 -8.44 -1.43
CA THR A 67 16.62 -7.11 -1.49
C THR A 67 15.72 -6.16 -2.28
N LEU A 68 15.25 -5.10 -1.60
CA LEU A 68 14.49 -4.01 -2.21
C LEU A 68 15.47 -2.96 -2.75
N PRO A 69 15.44 -2.59 -4.03
CA PRO A 69 16.33 -1.58 -4.57
C PRO A 69 16.07 -0.21 -3.93
N TYR A 70 17.14 0.49 -3.52
CA TYR A 70 17.01 1.89 -3.11
C TYR A 70 16.75 2.76 -4.36
N PRO A 71 15.71 3.61 -4.38
CA PRO A 71 15.33 4.33 -5.59
C PRO A 71 16.34 5.45 -5.93
N PRO A 72 16.48 5.78 -7.23
CA PRO A 72 17.23 6.96 -7.64
C PRO A 72 16.52 8.26 -7.27
N ALA A 73 17.21 9.38 -7.42
CA ALA A 73 16.70 10.75 -7.29
C ALA A 73 16.11 11.10 -5.92
N THR A 74 16.50 10.38 -4.86
CA THR A 74 16.14 10.72 -3.47
C THR A 74 17.29 10.40 -2.51
N ARG A 75 17.32 11.10 -1.40
CA ARG A 75 18.17 10.81 -0.23
C ARG A 75 17.33 10.61 1.04
N ASP A 76 16.00 10.58 0.89
CA ASP A 76 15.06 10.54 2.00
C ASP A 76 13.86 9.66 1.63
N MET A 77 14.12 8.33 1.53
CA MET A 77 13.09 7.31 1.30
C MET A 77 12.49 6.91 2.65
N HIS A 78 11.17 7.06 2.81
CA HIS A 78 10.45 6.70 4.02
C HIS A 78 9.61 5.43 3.83
N HIS A 79 9.44 4.69 4.94
CA HIS A 79 8.47 3.60 5.05
C HIS A 79 7.11 4.12 5.54
N GLU A 80 6.05 3.52 5.03
CA GLU A 80 4.67 3.67 5.48
C GLU A 80 4.01 2.29 5.40
N ILE A 81 3.93 1.56 6.54
CA ILE A 81 3.29 0.23 6.57
C ILE A 81 1.79 0.36 6.44
N GLU A 82 1.17 -0.45 5.59
CA GLU A 82 -0.26 -0.39 5.29
C GLU A 82 -0.87 -1.78 5.13
N MET A 83 -2.10 -1.95 5.58
CA MET A 83 -2.90 -3.09 5.13
C MET A 83 -3.22 -2.92 3.65
N VAL A 84 -3.13 -4.03 2.91
CA VAL A 84 -3.44 -4.09 1.49
C VAL A 84 -4.71 -4.90 1.29
N VAL A 85 -5.70 -4.31 0.62
CA VAL A 85 -6.98 -4.93 0.28
C VAL A 85 -6.98 -5.28 -1.20
N ALA A 86 -7.21 -6.55 -1.53
CA ALA A 86 -7.31 -7.03 -2.91
C ALA A 86 -8.78 -7.23 -3.29
N LEU A 87 -9.23 -6.61 -4.38
CA LEU A 87 -10.61 -6.71 -4.84
C LEU A 87 -10.79 -7.84 -5.86
N GLY A 88 -11.72 -8.77 -5.58
CA GLY A 88 -12.10 -9.87 -6.46
C GLY A 88 -13.37 -9.61 -7.27
N LYS A 89 -14.10 -8.55 -6.93
CA LYS A 89 -15.28 -8.09 -7.66
C LYS A 89 -15.20 -6.59 -7.90
N GLY A 90 -15.96 -6.11 -8.85
CA GLY A 90 -16.03 -4.69 -9.19
C GLY A 90 -17.37 -4.05 -8.78
N GLY A 91 -17.43 -2.73 -8.87
CA GLY A 91 -18.64 -1.93 -8.64
C GLY A 91 -18.35 -0.44 -8.74
N ALA A 92 -19.40 0.33 -8.98
CA ALA A 92 -19.40 1.79 -8.92
C ALA A 92 -20.49 2.25 -7.96
N ASN A 93 -20.26 3.35 -7.24
CA ASN A 93 -21.20 3.86 -6.22
C ASN A 93 -21.65 2.79 -5.21
N VAL A 94 -20.70 1.97 -4.75
CA VAL A 94 -20.94 0.86 -3.83
C VAL A 94 -21.33 1.41 -2.47
N ALA A 95 -22.43 0.89 -1.89
CA ALA A 95 -22.79 1.23 -0.52
C ALA A 95 -21.78 0.61 0.48
N ALA A 96 -21.48 1.29 1.58
CA ALA A 96 -20.55 0.77 2.59
C ALA A 96 -20.99 -0.61 3.14
N ALA A 97 -22.30 -0.84 3.26
CA ALA A 97 -22.84 -2.12 3.71
C ALA A 97 -22.51 -3.30 2.77
N ASP A 98 -22.29 -3.03 1.48
CA ASP A 98 -22.02 -4.05 0.46
C ASP A 98 -20.52 -4.15 0.12
N ALA A 99 -19.73 -3.17 0.56
CA ALA A 99 -18.34 -2.95 0.12
C ALA A 99 -17.42 -4.15 0.41
N LEU A 100 -17.53 -4.77 1.57
CA LEU A 100 -16.70 -5.92 1.95
C LEU A 100 -16.96 -7.16 1.08
N SER A 101 -18.10 -7.24 0.42
CA SER A 101 -18.40 -8.32 -0.52
C SER A 101 -17.54 -8.29 -1.80
N LEU A 102 -16.88 -7.18 -2.07
CA LEU A 102 -15.95 -7.02 -3.19
C LEU A 102 -14.54 -7.53 -2.86
N VAL A 103 -14.23 -7.68 -1.58
CA VAL A 103 -12.88 -8.04 -1.13
C VAL A 103 -12.61 -9.52 -1.37
N TRP A 104 -11.51 -9.84 -2.03
CA TRP A 104 -10.99 -11.18 -2.24
C TRP A 104 -10.08 -11.63 -1.11
N GLY A 105 -9.23 -10.71 -0.61
CA GLY A 105 -8.24 -11.03 0.41
C GLY A 105 -7.45 -9.82 0.88
N TYR A 106 -6.52 -10.10 1.78
CA TYR A 106 -5.71 -9.10 2.46
C TYR A 106 -4.23 -9.45 2.43
N GLY A 107 -3.39 -8.43 2.50
CA GLY A 107 -1.96 -8.50 2.69
C GLY A 107 -1.47 -7.33 3.53
N VAL A 108 -0.16 -7.20 3.64
CA VAL A 108 0.51 -6.04 4.22
C VAL A 108 1.59 -5.56 3.27
N GLY A 109 1.74 -4.25 3.11
CA GLY A 109 2.72 -3.67 2.21
C GLY A 109 3.33 -2.40 2.78
N ILE A 110 4.27 -1.83 2.04
CA ILE A 110 4.87 -0.54 2.38
C ILE A 110 4.59 0.44 1.24
N ASP A 111 3.95 1.56 1.54
CA ASP A 111 3.85 2.70 0.64
C ASP A 111 5.14 3.52 0.74
N LEU A 112 6.17 3.07 -0.01
CA LEU A 112 7.45 3.78 -0.05
C LEU A 112 7.28 5.16 -0.64
N THR A 113 7.93 6.12 0.00
CA THR A 113 7.80 7.54 -0.32
C THR A 113 9.17 8.18 -0.45
N ARG A 114 9.46 8.83 -1.57
CA ARG A 114 10.55 9.78 -1.70
C ARG A 114 10.13 11.07 -1.01
N ARG A 115 10.45 11.20 0.26
CA ARG A 115 9.88 12.25 1.14
C ARG A 115 10.31 13.65 0.75
N ASP A 116 11.56 13.79 0.34
CA ASP A 116 12.12 15.02 -0.22
C ASP A 116 11.34 15.50 -1.46
N LEU A 117 11.06 14.61 -2.41
CA LEU A 117 10.30 14.95 -3.60
C LEU A 117 8.81 15.23 -3.28
N GLN A 118 8.24 14.52 -2.30
CA GLN A 118 6.88 14.81 -1.85
C GLN A 118 6.78 16.19 -1.19
N ALA A 119 7.78 16.60 -0.40
CA ALA A 119 7.84 17.91 0.22
C ALA A 119 7.81 19.02 -0.85
N VAL A 120 8.68 18.91 -1.87
CA VAL A 120 8.69 19.82 -3.02
C VAL A 120 7.34 19.84 -3.76
N ALA A 121 6.75 18.68 -4.00
CA ALA A 121 5.46 18.59 -4.67
C ALA A 121 4.34 19.29 -3.87
N LYS A 122 4.34 19.14 -2.53
CA LYS A 122 3.38 19.83 -1.63
C LYS A 122 3.58 21.35 -1.68
N GLU A 123 4.81 21.83 -1.54
CA GLU A 123 5.14 23.26 -1.57
C GLU A 123 4.71 23.91 -2.89
N MET A 124 4.92 23.21 -4.01
CA MET A 124 4.60 23.70 -5.35
C MET A 124 3.18 23.35 -5.81
N SER A 125 2.34 22.76 -4.97
CA SER A 125 0.99 22.29 -5.32
C SER A 125 0.97 21.37 -6.56
N ARG A 126 1.96 20.47 -6.66
CA ARG A 126 2.12 19.49 -7.75
C ARG A 126 1.60 18.10 -7.35
N PRO A 127 1.25 17.26 -8.32
CA PRO A 127 0.95 15.83 -8.08
C PRO A 127 2.12 15.10 -7.40
N TRP A 128 1.80 14.02 -6.67
CA TRP A 128 2.79 13.23 -5.92
C TRP A 128 3.39 12.07 -6.71
N ASP A 129 3.09 11.95 -8.00
CA ASP A 129 3.40 10.78 -8.83
C ASP A 129 4.87 10.37 -8.74
N VAL A 130 5.81 11.31 -8.93
CA VAL A 130 7.25 11.01 -8.84
C VAL A 130 7.73 10.68 -7.42
N ALA A 131 6.98 11.11 -6.41
CA ALA A 131 7.30 10.81 -5.01
C ALA A 131 6.72 9.46 -4.54
N LYS A 132 5.62 9.01 -5.14
CA LYS A 132 4.84 7.85 -4.71
C LYS A 132 4.82 6.71 -5.74
N GLY A 133 4.88 7.02 -7.05
CA GLY A 133 4.70 6.07 -8.14
C GLY A 133 6.01 5.70 -8.85
N PHE A 134 7.05 5.30 -8.11
CA PHE A 134 8.33 4.87 -8.67
C PHE A 134 8.51 3.34 -8.62
N ASP A 135 9.50 2.82 -9.34
CA ASP A 135 9.79 1.39 -9.44
C ASP A 135 9.97 0.77 -8.05
N ALA A 136 9.34 -0.37 -7.81
CA ALA A 136 9.35 -1.10 -6.54
C ALA A 136 8.86 -0.27 -5.33
N SER A 137 8.05 0.77 -5.55
CA SER A 137 7.55 1.65 -4.49
C SER A 137 6.42 1.04 -3.64
N ALA A 138 5.96 -0.17 -3.96
CA ALA A 138 4.89 -0.87 -3.23
C ALA A 138 5.27 -2.34 -2.95
N PRO A 139 6.33 -2.60 -2.14
CA PRO A 139 6.60 -3.96 -1.72
C PRO A 139 5.43 -4.50 -0.89
N CYS A 140 4.93 -5.69 -1.24
CA CYS A 140 3.74 -6.29 -0.65
C CYS A 140 3.98 -7.77 -0.32
N SER A 141 3.43 -8.23 0.80
CA SER A 141 3.40 -9.64 1.17
C SER A 141 2.58 -10.47 0.19
N GLU A 142 2.55 -11.78 0.35
CA GLU A 142 1.52 -12.61 -0.24
C GLU A 142 0.12 -12.18 0.25
N LEU A 143 -0.90 -12.49 -0.55
CA LEU A 143 -2.30 -12.21 -0.22
C LEU A 143 -2.96 -13.44 0.42
N HIS A 144 -3.71 -13.20 1.48
CA HIS A 144 -4.51 -14.21 2.16
C HIS A 144 -5.99 -14.04 1.82
N PRO A 145 -6.66 -15.08 1.26
CA PRO A 145 -8.08 -15.01 0.92
C PRO A 145 -8.96 -14.73 2.15
N VAL A 146 -10.04 -13.97 1.97
CA VAL A 146 -11.04 -13.72 3.04
C VAL A 146 -11.54 -15.02 3.67
N ALA A 147 -11.67 -16.10 2.88
CA ALA A 147 -12.08 -17.40 3.38
C ALA A 147 -11.15 -17.99 4.45
N GLN A 148 -9.88 -17.55 4.50
CA GLN A 148 -8.88 -18.01 5.48
C GLN A 148 -8.76 -17.07 6.69
N VAL A 149 -8.85 -15.75 6.46
CA VAL A 149 -8.53 -14.75 7.49
C VAL A 149 -9.71 -13.89 7.91
N GLY A 150 -10.86 -14.04 7.27
CA GLY A 150 -12.02 -13.17 7.49
C GLY A 150 -11.76 -11.73 7.02
N HIS A 151 -12.46 -10.78 7.65
CA HIS A 151 -12.25 -9.35 7.48
C HIS A 151 -11.58 -8.80 8.76
N PRO A 152 -10.25 -8.56 8.74
CA PRO A 152 -9.55 -8.06 9.91
C PRO A 152 -10.02 -6.64 10.25
N SER A 153 -10.36 -6.38 11.51
CA SER A 153 -10.88 -5.09 11.95
C SER A 153 -10.20 -4.52 13.19
N GLY A 154 -9.48 -5.31 13.97
CA GLY A 154 -8.80 -4.90 15.20
C GLY A 154 -7.42 -5.51 15.31
N ALA A 155 -6.82 -5.87 14.17
CA ALA A 155 -5.50 -6.45 14.15
C ALA A 155 -4.42 -5.37 14.31
N ARG A 156 -3.35 -5.72 15.03
CA ARG A 156 -2.15 -4.88 15.11
C ARG A 156 -1.44 -4.87 13.75
N ILE A 157 -1.02 -3.68 13.32
CA ILE A 157 -0.16 -3.46 12.16
C ILE A 157 1.14 -2.80 12.63
N TRP A 158 2.29 -3.36 12.25
CA TRP A 158 3.56 -2.91 12.80
C TRP A 158 4.71 -3.03 11.80
N LEU A 159 5.74 -2.20 11.99
CA LEU A 159 6.98 -2.24 11.21
C LEU A 159 8.19 -2.00 12.12
N GLU A 160 9.22 -2.82 11.92
CA GLU A 160 10.54 -2.70 12.55
C GLU A 160 11.61 -2.38 11.52
N VAL A 161 12.56 -1.54 11.91
CA VAL A 161 13.80 -1.31 11.18
C VAL A 161 14.96 -1.71 12.09
N ASN A 162 15.79 -2.65 11.64
CA ASN A 162 16.95 -3.17 12.37
C ASN A 162 16.60 -3.66 13.80
N GLY A 163 15.43 -4.32 13.94
CA GLY A 163 14.94 -4.85 15.22
C GLY A 163 14.32 -3.80 16.15
N THR A 164 14.19 -2.56 15.72
CA THR A 164 13.51 -1.51 16.48
C THR A 164 12.16 -1.22 15.87
N VAL A 165 11.08 -1.33 16.65
CA VAL A 165 9.73 -0.97 16.21
C VAL A 165 9.67 0.52 15.91
N LYS A 166 9.23 0.86 14.72
CA LYS A 166 9.08 2.23 14.20
C LYS A 166 7.62 2.63 14.06
N GLN A 167 6.81 1.72 13.54
CA GLN A 167 5.36 1.92 13.44
C GLN A 167 4.65 0.82 14.20
N ASP A 168 3.65 1.20 14.98
CA ASP A 168 2.84 0.30 15.79
C ASP A 168 1.45 0.91 15.94
N GLY A 169 0.44 0.28 15.35
CA GLY A 169 -0.93 0.77 15.34
C GLY A 169 -1.93 -0.38 15.28
N ASN A 170 -3.19 -0.03 15.29
CA ASN A 170 -4.28 -0.98 15.18
C ASN A 170 -5.23 -0.59 14.04
N LEU A 171 -5.84 -1.57 13.36
CA LEU A 171 -6.76 -1.29 12.25
C LEU A 171 -8.03 -0.54 12.68
N ASP A 172 -8.43 -0.63 13.94
CA ASP A 172 -9.56 0.14 14.49
C ASP A 172 -9.25 1.63 14.71
N GLU A 173 -7.98 2.04 14.58
CA GLU A 173 -7.57 3.44 14.59
C GLU A 173 -7.73 4.14 13.23
N MET A 174 -8.12 3.38 12.18
CA MET A 174 -8.41 3.96 10.88
C MET A 174 -9.60 4.91 10.96
N ILE A 175 -9.43 6.13 10.42
CA ILE A 175 -10.51 7.14 10.30
C ILE A 175 -11.62 6.59 9.38
N TRP A 176 -11.23 5.99 8.27
CA TRP A 176 -12.09 5.37 7.28
C TRP A 176 -11.82 3.86 7.23
N PRO A 177 -12.67 3.03 7.84
CA PRO A 177 -12.60 1.57 7.72
C PRO A 177 -12.68 1.13 6.25
N VAL A 178 -12.23 -0.10 5.97
CA VAL A 178 -12.16 -0.65 4.60
C VAL A 178 -13.47 -0.47 3.81
N ALA A 179 -14.61 -0.70 4.46
CA ALA A 179 -15.93 -0.56 3.82
C ALA A 179 -16.17 0.89 3.34
N ASP A 180 -15.82 1.87 4.16
CA ASP A 180 -15.98 3.27 3.81
C ASP A 180 -14.98 3.71 2.75
N VAL A 181 -13.72 3.24 2.83
CA VAL A 181 -12.71 3.48 1.79
C VAL A 181 -13.20 3.00 0.42
N ILE A 182 -13.71 1.77 0.34
CA ILE A 182 -14.26 1.20 -0.90
C ILE A 182 -15.47 2.02 -1.38
N ALA A 183 -16.39 2.37 -0.48
CA ALA A 183 -17.56 3.17 -0.82
C ALA A 183 -17.18 4.55 -1.37
N HIS A 184 -16.23 5.24 -0.72
CA HIS A 184 -15.73 6.53 -1.18
C HIS A 184 -15.02 6.42 -2.54
N LEU A 185 -14.08 5.48 -2.68
CA LEU A 185 -13.32 5.30 -3.91
C LEU A 185 -14.21 4.95 -5.11
N SER A 186 -15.24 4.12 -4.88
CA SER A 186 -16.18 3.70 -5.93
C SER A 186 -17.04 4.82 -6.51
N ARG A 187 -17.05 6.00 -5.89
CA ARG A 187 -17.70 7.21 -6.43
C ARG A 187 -16.85 7.90 -7.50
N TYR A 188 -15.54 7.73 -7.42
CA TYR A 188 -14.60 8.35 -8.37
C TYR A 188 -14.27 7.44 -9.55
N VAL A 189 -14.26 6.12 -9.33
CA VAL A 189 -13.88 5.13 -10.34
C VAL A 189 -14.76 3.89 -10.23
N THR A 190 -15.00 3.21 -11.36
CA THR A 190 -15.54 1.84 -11.32
C THR A 190 -14.43 0.90 -10.86
N LEU A 191 -14.58 0.32 -9.67
CA LEU A 191 -13.69 -0.71 -9.14
C LEU A 191 -13.82 -1.99 -9.96
N MET A 192 -12.74 -2.75 -10.06
CA MET A 192 -12.68 -3.98 -10.85
C MET A 192 -11.86 -5.05 -10.13
N PRO A 193 -12.07 -6.34 -10.45
CA PRO A 193 -11.18 -7.40 -10.00
C PRO A 193 -9.72 -7.09 -10.34
N GLY A 194 -8.81 -7.35 -9.41
CA GLY A 194 -7.39 -7.03 -9.54
C GLY A 194 -6.99 -5.64 -9.04
N ASP A 195 -7.93 -4.77 -8.68
CA ASP A 195 -7.60 -3.52 -8.02
C ASP A 195 -7.10 -3.80 -6.58
N LEU A 196 -6.00 -3.14 -6.18
CA LEU A 196 -5.49 -3.11 -4.81
C LEU A 196 -5.80 -1.76 -4.17
N ILE A 197 -6.00 -1.79 -2.85
CA ILE A 197 -6.13 -0.58 -2.02
C ILE A 197 -5.15 -0.69 -0.85
N PHE A 198 -4.21 0.24 -0.79
CA PHE A 198 -3.39 0.52 0.37
C PHE A 198 -4.17 1.45 1.28
N THR A 199 -4.38 1.07 2.54
CA THR A 199 -5.41 1.66 3.40
C THR A 199 -4.96 2.83 4.26
N GLY A 200 -3.74 3.30 4.07
CA GLY A 200 -3.12 4.31 4.92
C GLY A 200 -2.30 3.71 6.05
N THR A 201 -1.41 4.52 6.59
CA THR A 201 -0.37 4.11 7.53
C THR A 201 -0.56 4.72 8.93
N PRO A 202 -0.24 3.99 10.02
CA PRO A 202 -0.18 4.55 11.37
C PRO A 202 1.00 5.53 11.52
N SER A 203 1.06 6.24 12.65
CA SER A 203 2.18 7.13 13.01
C SER A 203 3.51 6.39 13.13
N GLY A 204 4.61 7.15 13.15
CA GLY A 204 5.97 6.62 13.25
C GLY A 204 6.64 6.36 11.90
N VAL A 205 6.16 6.99 10.83
CA VAL A 205 6.85 6.98 9.52
C VAL A 205 8.25 7.54 9.64
N GLY A 206 9.20 7.00 8.89
CA GLY A 206 10.59 7.40 9.00
C GLY A 206 11.46 6.92 7.86
N PRO A 207 12.72 7.41 7.80
CA PRO A 207 13.62 7.11 6.71
C PRO A 207 14.13 5.66 6.76
N LEU A 208 14.42 5.14 5.57
CA LEU A 208 15.15 3.91 5.33
C LEU A 208 16.49 4.24 4.66
N SER A 209 17.51 3.53 5.06
CA SER A 209 18.86 3.62 4.51
C SER A 209 19.28 2.32 3.82
N PRO A 210 20.18 2.37 2.83
CA PRO A 210 20.79 1.16 2.30
C PRO A 210 21.37 0.26 3.40
N GLY A 211 21.08 -1.04 3.34
CA GLY A 211 21.48 -2.03 4.33
C GLY A 211 20.50 -2.22 5.48
N ASP A 212 19.45 -1.40 5.60
CA ASP A 212 18.43 -1.60 6.63
C ASP A 212 17.66 -2.89 6.42
N ARG A 213 17.43 -3.63 7.51
CA ARG A 213 16.53 -4.79 7.57
C ARG A 213 15.17 -4.34 8.06
N VAL A 214 14.16 -4.56 7.24
CA VAL A 214 12.78 -4.18 7.51
C VAL A 214 11.93 -5.42 7.71
N ARG A 215 11.20 -5.47 8.82
CA ARG A 215 10.17 -6.46 9.08
C ARG A 215 8.86 -5.75 9.31
N GLY A 216 7.79 -6.34 8.84
CA GLY A 216 6.46 -5.78 9.07
C GLY A 216 5.40 -6.87 9.09
N GLY A 217 4.27 -6.57 9.70
CA GLY A 217 3.21 -7.54 9.83
C GLY A 217 1.85 -6.93 10.10
N LEU A 218 0.86 -7.75 9.81
CA LEU A 218 -0.54 -7.60 10.19
C LEU A 218 -0.90 -8.85 10.99
N ASP A 219 -1.04 -8.72 12.29
CA ASP A 219 -1.21 -9.83 13.21
C ASP A 219 -2.45 -10.68 12.86
N GLY A 220 -2.28 -12.00 12.87
CA GLY A 220 -3.33 -12.94 12.47
C GLY A 220 -3.57 -13.06 10.97
N VAL A 221 -2.86 -12.28 10.14
CA VAL A 221 -2.98 -12.33 8.69
C VAL A 221 -1.67 -12.72 8.03
N THR A 222 -0.65 -11.85 8.07
CA THR A 222 0.61 -12.07 7.34
C THR A 222 1.73 -11.17 7.85
N GLY A 223 2.97 -11.46 7.42
CA GLY A 223 4.14 -10.63 7.66
C GLY A 223 5.17 -10.77 6.56
N PHE A 224 6.18 -9.92 6.60
CA PHE A 224 7.28 -9.94 5.63
C PHE A 224 8.62 -9.55 6.28
N GLN A 225 9.69 -9.84 5.55
CA GLN A 225 11.04 -9.37 5.85
C GLN A 225 11.76 -9.07 4.54
N LEU A 226 12.41 -7.91 4.46
CA LEU A 226 13.26 -7.50 3.35
C LEU A 226 14.50 -6.75 3.83
N GLU A 227 15.45 -6.54 2.94
CA GLU A 227 16.63 -5.71 3.14
C GLU A 227 16.67 -4.60 2.09
N VAL A 228 17.00 -3.39 2.51
CA VAL A 228 17.15 -2.25 1.60
C VAL A 228 18.49 -2.37 0.88
N GLY A 229 18.46 -2.45 -0.43
CA GLY A 229 19.65 -2.57 -1.29
C GLY A 229 20.51 -1.31 -1.32
N PRO A 230 21.67 -1.36 -1.99
CA PRO A 230 22.54 -0.21 -2.15
C PRO A 230 21.85 0.90 -2.95
N ALA A 231 22.22 2.15 -2.65
CA ALA A 231 21.85 3.26 -3.51
C ALA A 231 22.46 3.08 -4.92
N PRO A 232 21.75 3.51 -5.98
CA PRO A 232 22.31 3.49 -7.33
C PRO A 232 23.65 4.24 -7.38
N ALA A 233 24.58 3.77 -8.20
CA ALA A 233 25.79 4.52 -8.50
C ALA A 233 25.40 5.88 -9.12
N ALA A 234 26.10 6.93 -8.71
CA ALA A 234 25.87 8.29 -9.19
C ALA A 234 26.28 8.44 -10.67
#